data_49c5f7169080469580e197ee112500f9
#
_entry.id   49c5f7169080469580e197ee112500f9
#
_cell.length_a   1.000
_cell.length_b   1.000
_cell.length_c   1.000
_cell.angle_alpha   90.00
_cell.angle_beta   90.00
_cell.angle_gamma   90.00
#
_symmetry.space_group_name_H-M   'P 1'
#
loop_
_entity.id
_entity.type
_entity.pdbx_description
1 polymer ?
#
loop_
_entity_poly.entity_id
_entity_poly.type
_entity_poly.pdbx_seq_one_letter_code
_entity_poly.pdbx_strand_id
1 'polypeptide(L)'
;MHRNRRLIVNTALMTGSSIVMRCIGLVFQAWIVGRIGAAGIGLYQLVMSVSVLFATFAISGIRFATTRLISEEMGLERGAGVTGAMRRCACYALFFGLCAGTMVYFLAEPVGFLWIGDARTVRSLRITSISLPCIALSSVMDGYFTASGRVWKPSLVHLLEQLVSITCVMWFLSFAAAGDLEQSCAAVTAGGACADVASLLMMTAMYALDRRKYRRGGDT
;
A
#
# COMPACT_ATOMS: atom_id res chain seq x y z
N MET A 1 -28.87 12.36 17.42
CA MET A 1 -29.26 11.66 16.17
C MET A 1 -28.24 11.85 15.02
N HIS A 2 -27.68 13.02 14.77
CA HIS A 2 -26.73 13.28 13.66
C HIS A 2 -25.42 12.47 13.73
N ARG A 3 -24.88 12.17 14.91
CA ARG A 3 -23.62 11.42 15.10
C ARG A 3 -23.76 9.95 14.68
N ASN A 4 -24.85 9.30 15.03
CA ASN A 4 -25.09 7.91 14.66
C ASN A 4 -25.31 7.76 13.15
N ARG A 5 -26.00 8.70 12.50
CA ARG A 5 -26.19 8.69 11.05
C ARG A 5 -24.86 8.82 10.29
N ARG A 6 -23.95 9.69 10.75
CA ARG A 6 -22.59 9.81 10.16
C ARG A 6 -21.75 8.54 10.33
N LEU A 7 -21.84 7.88 11.49
CA LEU A 7 -21.15 6.62 11.72
C LEU A 7 -21.67 5.53 10.77
N ILE A 8 -22.99 5.38 10.66
CA ILE A 8 -23.62 4.40 9.76
C ILE A 8 -23.23 4.66 8.30
N VAL A 9 -23.28 5.90 7.84
CA VAL A 9 -22.91 6.27 6.47
C VAL A 9 -21.43 6.00 6.23
N ASN A 10 -20.53 6.35 7.15
CA ASN A 10 -19.10 6.07 7.00
C ASN A 10 -18.82 4.56 6.96
N THR A 11 -19.47 3.78 7.82
CA THR A 11 -19.32 2.31 7.83
C THR A 11 -19.85 1.71 6.53
N ALA A 12 -21.01 2.14 6.08
CA ALA A 12 -21.59 1.67 4.80
C ALA A 12 -20.71 2.01 3.60
N LEU A 13 -20.14 3.23 3.57
CA LEU A 13 -19.19 3.63 2.52
C LEU A 13 -17.92 2.78 2.56
N MET A 14 -17.36 2.51 3.73
CA MET A 14 -16.17 1.66 3.87
C MET A 14 -16.45 0.21 3.42
N THR A 15 -17.58 -0.34 3.83
CA THR A 15 -17.96 -1.70 3.44
C THR A 15 -18.24 -1.77 1.94
N GLY A 16 -18.98 -0.81 1.41
CA GLY A 16 -19.27 -0.73 -0.03
C GLY A 16 -18.01 -0.60 -0.87
N SER A 17 -17.09 0.29 -0.50
CA SER A 17 -15.80 0.45 -1.20
C SER A 17 -14.97 -0.84 -1.16
N SER A 18 -14.94 -1.54 -0.02
CA SER A 18 -14.21 -2.81 0.11
C SER A 18 -14.79 -3.91 -0.79
N ILE A 19 -16.11 -3.98 -0.91
CA ILE A 19 -16.78 -4.94 -1.81
C ILE A 19 -16.44 -4.62 -3.27
N VAL A 20 -16.56 -3.36 -3.67
CA VAL A 20 -16.21 -2.92 -5.04
C VAL A 20 -14.75 -3.25 -5.36
N MET A 21 -13.81 -2.96 -4.44
CA MET A 21 -12.39 -3.30 -4.62
C MET A 21 -12.18 -4.81 -4.81
N ARG A 22 -12.86 -5.64 -4.03
CA ARG A 22 -12.77 -7.11 -4.18
C ARG A 22 -13.33 -7.59 -5.51
N CYS A 23 -14.45 -7.06 -5.96
CA CYS A 23 -15.04 -7.38 -7.26
C CYS A 23 -14.09 -7.00 -8.42
N ILE A 24 -13.55 -5.78 -8.39
CA ILE A 24 -12.57 -5.32 -9.39
C ILE A 24 -11.33 -6.21 -9.37
N GLY A 25 -10.80 -6.53 -8.17
CA GLY A 25 -9.65 -7.42 -8.01
C GLY A 25 -9.88 -8.82 -8.57
N LEU A 26 -11.05 -9.40 -8.33
CA LEU A 26 -11.42 -10.73 -8.87
C LEU A 26 -11.50 -10.74 -10.41
N VAL A 27 -12.16 -9.74 -11.00
CA VAL A 27 -12.25 -9.60 -12.46
C VAL A 27 -10.86 -9.43 -13.07
N PHE A 28 -10.03 -8.60 -12.45
CA PHE A 28 -8.65 -8.38 -12.89
C PHE A 28 -7.79 -9.63 -12.75
N GLN A 29 -7.92 -10.37 -11.65
CA GLN A 29 -7.21 -11.63 -11.46
C GLN A 29 -7.62 -12.68 -12.50
N ALA A 30 -8.91 -12.79 -12.81
CA ALA A 30 -9.39 -13.68 -13.85
C ALA A 30 -8.80 -13.31 -15.22
N TRP A 31 -8.71 -12.01 -15.52
CA TRP A 31 -8.10 -11.51 -16.76
C TRP A 31 -6.59 -11.84 -16.82
N ILE A 32 -5.84 -11.65 -15.73
CA ILE A 32 -4.41 -12.00 -15.65
C ILE A 32 -4.22 -13.50 -15.89
N VAL A 33 -5.04 -14.37 -15.26
CA VAL A 33 -4.98 -15.83 -15.46
C VAL A 33 -5.09 -16.19 -16.94
N GLY A 34 -6.00 -15.54 -17.65
CA GLY A 34 -6.17 -15.73 -19.10
C GLY A 34 -4.97 -15.31 -19.94
N ARG A 35 -4.14 -14.38 -19.42
CA ARG A 35 -2.97 -13.85 -20.13
C ARG A 35 -1.68 -14.61 -19.85
N ILE A 36 -1.37 -14.87 -18.59
CA ILE A 36 -0.11 -15.48 -18.14
C ILE A 36 -0.23 -16.96 -17.80
N GLY A 37 -1.44 -17.50 -17.84
CA GLY A 37 -1.73 -18.90 -17.56
C GLY A 37 -1.62 -19.26 -16.07
N ALA A 38 -2.01 -20.50 -15.73
CA ALA A 38 -2.02 -20.98 -14.36
C ALA A 38 -0.61 -21.04 -13.72
N ALA A 39 0.40 -21.39 -14.51
CA ALA A 39 1.79 -21.45 -14.04
C ALA A 39 2.33 -20.06 -13.66
N GLY A 40 2.03 -19.04 -14.46
CA GLY A 40 2.44 -17.65 -14.17
C GLY A 40 1.75 -17.08 -12.94
N ILE A 41 0.46 -17.36 -12.73
CA ILE A 41 -0.27 -16.99 -11.51
C ILE A 41 0.29 -17.72 -10.30
N GLY A 42 0.61 -18.99 -10.40
CA GLY A 42 1.24 -19.74 -9.31
C GLY A 42 2.56 -19.09 -8.87
N LEU A 43 3.41 -18.75 -9.83
CA LEU A 43 4.66 -18.05 -9.57
C LEU A 43 4.44 -16.69 -8.91
N TYR A 44 3.52 -15.89 -9.43
CA TYR A 44 3.15 -14.59 -8.86
C TYR A 44 2.63 -14.71 -7.42
N GLN A 45 1.78 -15.69 -7.13
CA GLN A 45 1.27 -15.89 -5.77
C GLN A 45 2.35 -16.30 -4.78
N LEU A 46 3.35 -17.07 -5.19
CA LEU A 46 4.51 -17.38 -4.34
C LEU A 46 5.30 -16.11 -4.02
N VAL A 47 5.59 -15.27 -5.00
CA VAL A 47 6.23 -13.97 -4.79
C VAL A 47 5.41 -13.09 -3.86
N MET A 48 4.09 -13.02 -4.05
CA MET A 48 3.19 -12.23 -3.20
C MET A 48 3.15 -12.74 -1.77
N SER A 49 3.19 -14.06 -1.54
CA SER A 49 3.21 -14.63 -0.18
C SER A 49 4.45 -14.18 0.60
N VAL A 50 5.62 -14.22 -0.03
CA VAL A 50 6.87 -13.72 0.56
C VAL A 50 6.78 -12.21 0.79
N SER A 51 6.29 -11.46 -0.20
CA SER A 51 6.15 -10.00 -0.12
C SER A 51 5.22 -9.56 1.02
N VAL A 52 4.09 -10.23 1.19
CA VAL A 52 3.14 -9.97 2.30
C VAL A 52 3.77 -10.25 3.65
N LEU A 53 4.57 -11.32 3.79
CA LEU A 53 5.30 -11.60 5.02
C LEU A 53 6.21 -10.44 5.42
N PHE A 54 7.05 -9.97 4.50
CA PHE A 54 7.98 -8.86 4.76
C PHE A 54 7.25 -7.51 4.92
N ALA A 55 6.18 -7.27 4.17
CA ALA A 55 5.32 -6.10 4.36
C ALA A 55 4.69 -6.10 5.75
N THR A 56 4.25 -7.26 6.25
CA THR A 56 3.71 -7.38 7.61
C THR A 56 4.76 -7.00 8.65
N PHE A 57 6.01 -7.43 8.49
CA PHE A 57 7.11 -7.00 9.36
C PHE A 57 7.35 -5.49 9.27
N ALA A 58 7.37 -4.92 8.06
CA ALA A 58 7.61 -3.50 7.84
C ALA A 58 6.51 -2.61 8.44
N ILE A 59 5.24 -3.07 8.40
CA ILE A 59 4.07 -2.31 8.87
C ILE A 59 3.74 -2.62 10.32
N SER A 60 4.30 -3.70 10.91
CA SER A 60 3.91 -4.23 12.22
C SER A 60 3.78 -3.14 13.29
N GLY A 61 2.56 -2.93 13.75
CA GLY A 61 2.24 -1.94 14.78
C GLY A 61 2.27 -0.47 14.37
N ILE A 62 2.87 -0.09 13.24
CA ILE A 62 3.05 1.32 12.82
C ILE A 62 1.71 2.02 12.68
N ARG A 63 0.75 1.41 12.01
CA ARG A 63 -0.58 2.00 11.81
C ARG A 63 -1.31 2.24 13.14
N PHE A 64 -1.28 1.28 14.04
CA PHE A 64 -1.90 1.40 15.37
C PHE A 64 -1.19 2.43 16.26
N ALA A 65 0.14 2.41 16.29
CA ALA A 65 0.94 3.37 17.03
C ALA A 65 0.70 4.80 16.51
N THR A 66 0.67 4.99 15.20
CA THR A 66 0.39 6.29 14.57
C THR A 66 -1.02 6.77 14.91
N THR A 67 -2.03 5.91 14.78
CA THR A 67 -3.40 6.27 15.12
C THR A 67 -3.52 6.69 16.57
N ARG A 68 -2.92 5.96 17.49
CA ARG A 68 -2.95 6.27 18.93
C ARG A 68 -2.25 7.58 19.25
N LEU A 69 -0.99 7.74 18.82
CA LEU A 69 -0.20 8.96 19.08
C LEU A 69 -0.88 10.22 18.54
N ILE A 70 -1.44 10.13 17.33
CA ILE A 70 -2.11 11.27 16.71
C ILE A 70 -3.43 11.57 17.41
N SER A 71 -4.21 10.55 17.81
CA SER A 71 -5.44 10.76 18.57
C SER A 71 -5.19 11.41 19.93
N GLU A 72 -4.11 11.03 20.61
CA GLU A 72 -3.69 11.63 21.88
C GLU A 72 -3.31 13.13 21.70
N GLU A 73 -2.51 13.46 20.69
CA GLU A 73 -2.11 14.85 20.40
C GLU A 73 -3.28 15.71 19.91
N MET A 74 -4.21 15.15 19.15
CA MET A 74 -5.43 15.82 18.73
C MET A 74 -6.37 16.10 19.92
N GLY A 75 -6.46 15.16 20.86
CA GLY A 75 -7.25 15.33 22.09
C GLY A 75 -6.73 16.41 23.02
N LEU A 76 -5.42 16.72 22.94
CA LEU A 76 -4.76 17.79 23.67
C LEU A 76 -4.78 19.14 22.93
N GLU A 77 -5.44 19.24 21.77
CA GLU A 77 -5.48 20.42 20.89
C GLU A 77 -4.11 20.97 20.47
N ARG A 78 -3.06 20.14 20.54
CA ARG A 78 -1.68 20.49 20.20
C ARG A 78 -1.38 20.25 18.71
N GLY A 79 -1.76 21.16 17.84
CA GLY A 79 -1.50 21.04 16.40
C GLY A 79 -0.01 20.87 16.03
N ALA A 80 0.90 21.49 16.79
CA ALA A 80 2.35 21.29 16.61
C ALA A 80 2.79 19.88 17.02
N GLY A 81 2.16 19.29 18.05
CA GLY A 81 2.40 17.93 18.52
C GLY A 81 2.07 16.89 17.45
N VAL A 82 0.94 17.05 16.75
CA VAL A 82 0.53 16.16 15.64
C VAL A 82 1.60 16.10 14.54
N THR A 83 2.17 17.24 14.18
CA THR A 83 3.24 17.28 13.16
C THR A 83 4.51 16.58 13.63
N GLY A 84 4.87 16.76 14.92
CA GLY A 84 6.00 16.09 15.54
C GLY A 84 5.81 14.57 15.60
N ALA A 85 4.62 14.12 16.01
CA ALA A 85 4.25 12.71 16.04
C ALA A 85 4.31 12.09 14.64
N MET A 86 3.72 12.75 13.63
CA MET A 86 3.77 12.30 12.25
C MET A 86 5.19 12.11 11.73
N ARG A 87 6.08 13.07 12.00
CA ARG A 87 7.48 12.97 11.59
C ARG A 87 8.21 11.79 12.25
N ARG A 88 7.98 11.57 13.54
CA ARG A 88 8.57 10.42 14.27
C ARG A 88 8.07 9.10 13.71
N CYS A 89 6.75 8.97 13.50
CA CYS A 89 6.15 7.78 12.91
C CYS A 89 6.66 7.53 11.49
N ALA A 90 6.79 8.59 10.66
CA ALA A 90 7.32 8.49 9.31
C ALA A 90 8.80 8.05 9.29
N CYS A 91 9.65 8.61 10.18
CA CYS A 91 11.04 8.18 10.31
C CYS A 91 11.14 6.70 10.73
N TYR A 92 10.30 6.29 11.68
CA TYR A 92 10.23 4.91 12.14
C TYR A 92 9.78 3.96 11.02
N ALA A 93 8.71 4.32 10.32
CA ALA A 93 8.19 3.55 9.18
C ALA A 93 9.21 3.44 8.04
N LEU A 94 9.93 4.54 7.75
CA LEU A 94 10.96 4.54 6.73
C LEU A 94 12.12 3.63 7.12
N PHE A 95 12.57 3.66 8.39
CA PHE A 95 13.64 2.80 8.88
C PHE A 95 13.25 1.32 8.74
N PHE A 96 12.10 0.89 9.27
CA PHE A 96 11.67 -0.50 9.17
C PHE A 96 11.33 -0.93 7.73
N GLY A 97 10.74 -0.03 6.95
CA GLY A 97 10.47 -0.28 5.52
C GLY A 97 11.76 -0.47 4.71
N LEU A 98 12.79 0.34 4.96
CA LEU A 98 14.09 0.19 4.33
C LEU A 98 14.80 -1.09 4.80
N CYS A 99 14.76 -1.42 6.09
CA CYS A 99 15.31 -2.67 6.61
C CYS A 99 14.65 -3.88 5.95
N ALA A 100 13.30 -3.91 5.89
CA ALA A 100 12.57 -4.99 5.25
C ALA A 100 12.87 -5.06 3.73
N GLY A 101 12.89 -3.92 3.04
CA GLY A 101 13.25 -3.84 1.62
C GLY A 101 14.65 -4.35 1.34
N THR A 102 15.63 -3.90 2.12
CA THR A 102 17.03 -4.35 2.00
C THR A 102 17.14 -5.85 2.27
N MET A 103 16.44 -6.34 3.29
CA MET A 103 16.40 -7.76 3.62
C MET A 103 15.82 -8.59 2.47
N VAL A 104 14.68 -8.19 1.88
CA VAL A 104 14.10 -8.88 0.72
C VAL A 104 15.04 -8.82 -0.47
N TYR A 105 15.68 -7.70 -0.72
CA TYR A 105 16.60 -7.55 -1.86
C TYR A 105 17.77 -8.52 -1.79
N PHE A 106 18.42 -8.64 -0.62
CA PHE A 106 19.55 -9.57 -0.43
C PHE A 106 19.11 -11.03 -0.28
N LEU A 107 17.94 -11.28 0.30
CA LEU A 107 17.39 -12.63 0.43
C LEU A 107 16.66 -13.10 -0.83
N ALA A 108 16.47 -12.25 -1.85
CA ALA A 108 15.75 -12.61 -3.08
C ALA A 108 16.32 -13.87 -3.75
N GLU A 109 17.66 -14.00 -3.81
CA GLU A 109 18.31 -15.19 -4.38
C GLU A 109 18.09 -16.46 -3.54
N PRO A 110 18.46 -16.49 -2.23
CA PRO A 110 18.24 -17.67 -1.43
C PRO A 110 16.75 -18.03 -1.30
N VAL A 111 15.87 -17.05 -1.22
CA VAL A 111 14.41 -17.30 -1.17
C VAL A 111 13.92 -17.86 -2.50
N GLY A 112 14.34 -17.30 -3.62
CA GLY A 112 13.96 -17.79 -4.95
C GLY A 112 14.44 -19.22 -5.22
N PHE A 113 15.69 -19.53 -4.88
CA PHE A 113 16.28 -20.84 -5.15
C PHE A 113 15.91 -21.90 -4.10
N LEU A 114 15.94 -21.55 -2.79
CA LEU A 114 15.80 -22.54 -1.72
C LEU A 114 14.36 -22.68 -1.21
N TRP A 115 13.59 -21.61 -1.16
CA TRP A 115 12.21 -21.65 -0.62
C TRP A 115 11.18 -21.85 -1.73
N ILE A 116 11.29 -21.09 -2.80
CA ILE A 116 10.33 -21.15 -3.91
C ILE A 116 10.74 -22.23 -4.91
N GLY A 117 12.04 -22.48 -5.04
CA GLY A 117 12.58 -23.46 -6.00
C GLY A 117 12.52 -23.00 -7.46
N ASP A 118 12.29 -21.71 -7.71
CA ASP A 118 12.24 -21.14 -9.07
C ASP A 118 13.01 -19.80 -9.13
N ALA A 119 14.09 -19.81 -9.90
CA ALA A 119 14.98 -18.66 -10.10
C ALA A 119 14.26 -17.45 -10.72
N ARG A 120 13.16 -17.67 -11.45
CA ARG A 120 12.36 -16.63 -12.12
C ARG A 120 11.71 -15.65 -11.14
N THR A 121 11.56 -16.04 -9.88
CA THR A 121 10.97 -15.20 -8.83
C THR A 121 11.91 -14.13 -8.31
N VAL A 122 13.22 -14.31 -8.45
CA VAL A 122 14.25 -13.40 -7.92
C VAL A 122 14.05 -11.96 -8.42
N ARG A 123 13.80 -11.80 -9.72
CA ARG A 123 13.58 -10.49 -10.34
C ARG A 123 12.34 -9.80 -9.75
N SER A 124 11.25 -10.52 -9.61
CA SER A 124 10.00 -10.03 -9.02
C SER A 124 10.16 -9.65 -7.56
N LEU A 125 10.88 -10.46 -6.75
CA LEU A 125 11.19 -10.15 -5.36
C LEU A 125 12.04 -8.88 -5.21
N ARG A 126 13.03 -8.68 -6.09
CA ARG A 126 13.83 -7.44 -6.11
C ARG A 126 13.00 -6.21 -6.46
N ILE A 127 12.04 -6.32 -7.37
CA ILE A 127 11.10 -5.22 -7.68
C ILE A 127 10.22 -4.90 -6.45
N THR A 128 9.66 -5.92 -5.82
CA THR A 128 8.83 -5.75 -4.62
C THR A 128 9.60 -5.12 -3.46
N SER A 129 10.90 -5.40 -3.32
CA SER A 129 11.71 -4.83 -2.24
C SER A 129 11.70 -3.29 -2.25
N ILE A 130 11.56 -2.67 -3.43
CA ILE A 130 11.53 -1.21 -3.60
C ILE A 130 10.19 -0.64 -3.11
N SER A 131 9.09 -1.38 -3.19
CA SER A 131 7.78 -0.91 -2.75
C SER A 131 7.59 -0.96 -1.22
N LEU A 132 8.34 -1.79 -0.49
CA LEU A 132 8.19 -1.96 0.95
C LEU A 132 8.30 -0.66 1.77
N PRO A 133 9.29 0.22 1.56
CA PRO A 133 9.33 1.50 2.26
C PRO A 133 8.16 2.42 1.89
N CYS A 134 7.65 2.35 0.65
CA CYS A 134 6.46 3.10 0.24
C CYS A 134 5.21 2.62 0.98
N ILE A 135 5.02 1.31 1.08
CA ILE A 135 3.92 0.67 1.82
C ILE A 135 3.98 1.05 3.31
N ALA A 136 5.17 1.02 3.91
CA ALA A 136 5.34 1.41 5.31
C ALA A 136 4.98 2.87 5.57
N LEU A 137 5.39 3.80 4.69
CA LEU A 137 5.03 5.22 4.78
C LEU A 137 3.53 5.46 4.54
N SER A 138 2.92 4.77 3.59
CA SER A 138 1.46 4.84 3.33
C SER A 138 0.67 4.42 4.57
N SER A 139 1.14 3.40 5.31
CA SER A 139 0.54 2.93 6.55
C SER A 139 0.52 4.00 7.66
N VAL A 140 1.52 4.91 7.71
CA VAL A 140 1.52 6.07 8.62
C VAL A 140 0.43 7.06 8.24
N MET A 141 0.27 7.34 6.93
CA MET A 141 -0.79 8.23 6.45
C MET A 141 -2.18 7.66 6.71
N ASP A 142 -2.37 6.35 6.55
CA ASP A 142 -3.61 5.65 6.92
C ASP A 142 -3.93 5.83 8.41
N GLY A 143 -2.93 5.70 9.28
CA GLY A 143 -3.05 5.95 10.71
C GLY A 143 -3.49 7.37 11.02
N TYR A 144 -2.94 8.37 10.34
CA TYR A 144 -3.34 9.77 10.48
C TYR A 144 -4.80 10.00 10.09
N PHE A 145 -5.22 9.54 8.93
CA PHE A 145 -6.59 9.74 8.47
C PHE A 145 -7.60 8.97 9.32
N THR A 146 -7.20 7.81 9.86
CA THR A 146 -8.01 7.04 10.80
C THR A 146 -8.19 7.81 12.11
N ALA A 147 -7.11 8.38 12.69
CA ALA A 147 -7.15 9.20 13.90
C ALA A 147 -8.00 10.47 13.70
N SER A 148 -7.93 11.08 12.51
CA SER A 148 -8.72 12.27 12.16
C SER A 148 -10.20 11.99 11.90
N GLY A 149 -10.66 10.73 11.96
CA GLY A 149 -12.03 10.32 11.63
C GLY A 149 -12.40 10.48 10.14
N ARG A 150 -11.41 10.70 9.26
CA ARG A 150 -11.60 10.92 7.82
C ARG A 150 -11.28 9.68 7.01
N VAL A 151 -11.81 8.54 7.40
CA VAL A 151 -11.49 7.22 6.85
C VAL A 151 -11.88 7.06 5.38
N TRP A 152 -12.76 7.92 4.87
CA TRP A 152 -13.14 7.91 3.45
C TRP A 152 -11.98 8.30 2.51
N LYS A 153 -10.99 9.09 2.98
CA LYS A 153 -9.86 9.52 2.18
C LYS A 153 -8.92 8.35 1.81
N PRO A 154 -8.40 7.58 2.78
CA PRO A 154 -7.62 6.39 2.45
C PRO A 154 -8.42 5.38 1.61
N SER A 155 -9.72 5.20 1.88
CA SER A 155 -10.54 4.30 1.06
C SER A 155 -10.59 4.74 -0.42
N LEU A 156 -10.70 6.03 -0.68
CA LEU A 156 -10.66 6.57 -2.04
C LEU A 156 -9.28 6.36 -2.69
N VAL A 157 -8.20 6.61 -1.95
CA VAL A 157 -6.83 6.40 -2.47
C VAL A 157 -6.59 4.93 -2.80
N HIS A 158 -7.02 4.00 -1.95
CA HIS A 158 -6.89 2.56 -2.24
C HIS A 158 -7.69 2.12 -3.47
N LEU A 159 -8.87 2.72 -3.73
CA LEU A 159 -9.60 2.51 -4.98
C LEU A 159 -8.82 3.01 -6.20
N LEU A 160 -8.25 4.20 -6.11
CA LEU A 160 -7.44 4.77 -7.18
C LEU A 160 -6.14 3.97 -7.39
N GLU A 161 -5.48 3.55 -6.32
CA GLU A 161 -4.33 2.66 -6.33
C GLU A 161 -4.63 1.37 -7.10
N GLN A 162 -5.78 0.73 -6.83
CA GLN A 162 -6.21 -0.47 -7.55
C GLN A 162 -6.36 -0.21 -9.06
N LEU A 163 -6.95 0.93 -9.46
CA LEU A 163 -7.09 1.30 -10.87
C LEU A 163 -5.74 1.60 -11.53
N VAL A 164 -4.86 2.30 -10.82
CA VAL A 164 -3.48 2.57 -11.28
C VAL A 164 -2.72 1.25 -11.45
N SER A 165 -2.82 0.33 -10.47
CA SER A 165 -2.20 -0.99 -10.53
C SER A 165 -2.65 -1.76 -11.78
N ILE A 166 -3.97 -1.83 -12.03
CA ILE A 166 -4.54 -2.50 -13.20
C ILE A 166 -3.98 -1.89 -14.49
N THR A 167 -4.00 -0.56 -14.59
CA THR A 167 -3.54 0.15 -15.80
C THR A 167 -2.06 -0.08 -16.03
N CYS A 168 -1.23 0.04 -14.98
CA CYS A 168 0.22 -0.19 -15.08
C CYS A 168 0.53 -1.65 -15.44
N VAL A 169 -0.13 -2.61 -14.82
CA VAL A 169 0.05 -4.04 -15.14
C VAL A 169 -0.32 -4.33 -16.59
N MET A 170 -1.46 -3.83 -17.07
CA MET A 170 -1.87 -4.01 -18.46
C MET A 170 -0.85 -3.40 -19.42
N TRP A 171 -0.32 -2.22 -19.08
CA TRP A 171 0.69 -1.55 -19.88
C TRP A 171 2.01 -2.32 -19.89
N PHE A 172 2.54 -2.73 -18.74
CA PHE A 172 3.78 -3.51 -18.66
C PHE A 172 3.65 -4.90 -19.32
N LEU A 173 2.49 -5.55 -19.18
CA LEU A 173 2.24 -6.83 -19.85
C LEU A 173 2.21 -6.69 -21.39
N SER A 174 1.85 -5.53 -21.93
CA SER A 174 1.86 -5.32 -23.37
C SER A 174 3.28 -5.30 -23.95
N PHE A 175 4.30 -5.03 -23.13
CA PHE A 175 5.71 -5.06 -23.51
C PHE A 175 6.41 -6.38 -23.15
N ALA A 176 5.79 -7.22 -22.31
CA ALA A 176 6.34 -8.53 -21.98
C ALA A 176 6.23 -9.48 -23.17
N ALA A 177 7.31 -10.20 -23.45
CA ALA A 177 7.31 -11.19 -24.54
C ALA A 177 6.31 -12.30 -24.25
N ALA A 178 5.48 -12.65 -25.25
CA ALA A 178 4.49 -13.71 -25.11
C ALA A 178 5.20 -15.05 -24.83
N GLY A 179 4.90 -15.67 -23.70
CA GLY A 179 5.45 -16.95 -23.27
C GLY A 179 6.61 -16.88 -22.26
N ASP A 180 7.15 -15.70 -21.96
CA ASP A 180 8.17 -15.53 -20.91
C ASP A 180 7.50 -15.28 -19.57
N LEU A 181 7.45 -16.34 -18.73
CA LEU A 181 6.83 -16.30 -17.40
C LEU A 181 7.58 -15.35 -16.45
N GLU A 182 8.90 -15.24 -16.56
CA GLU A 182 9.69 -14.35 -15.73
C GLU A 182 9.34 -12.89 -16.01
N GLN A 183 9.31 -12.49 -17.28
CA GLN A 183 8.96 -11.13 -17.68
C GLN A 183 7.52 -10.79 -17.32
N SER A 184 6.59 -11.73 -17.50
CA SER A 184 5.18 -11.53 -17.15
C SER A 184 4.99 -11.34 -15.64
N CYS A 185 5.64 -12.17 -14.82
CA CYS A 185 5.59 -12.03 -13.37
C CYS A 185 6.23 -10.71 -12.90
N ALA A 186 7.39 -10.34 -13.48
CA ALA A 186 8.05 -9.07 -13.20
C ALA A 186 7.20 -7.86 -13.64
N ALA A 187 6.48 -7.95 -14.76
CA ALA A 187 5.58 -6.91 -15.23
C ALA A 187 4.41 -6.68 -14.26
N VAL A 188 3.80 -7.76 -13.76
CA VAL A 188 2.72 -7.66 -12.77
C VAL A 188 3.22 -7.05 -11.46
N THR A 189 4.38 -7.50 -10.97
CA THR A 189 4.99 -6.95 -9.74
C THR A 189 5.41 -5.49 -9.90
N ALA A 190 5.94 -5.10 -11.05
CA ALA A 190 6.31 -3.72 -11.35
C ALA A 190 5.09 -2.80 -11.40
N GLY A 191 3.98 -3.28 -11.98
CA GLY A 191 2.71 -2.54 -11.98
C GLY A 191 2.18 -2.29 -10.57
N GLY A 192 2.26 -3.30 -9.68
CA GLY A 192 1.93 -3.14 -8.26
C GLY A 192 2.85 -2.13 -7.56
N ALA A 193 4.17 -2.23 -7.74
CA ALA A 193 5.12 -1.30 -7.15
C ALA A 193 4.91 0.16 -7.61
N CYS A 194 4.57 0.38 -8.88
CA CYS A 194 4.18 1.71 -9.37
C CYS A 194 2.92 2.24 -8.69
N ALA A 195 1.94 1.37 -8.45
CA ALA A 195 0.71 1.74 -7.75
C ALA A 195 0.97 2.10 -6.28
N ASP A 196 1.85 1.36 -5.58
CA ASP A 196 2.26 1.67 -4.21
C ASP A 196 2.90 3.06 -4.11
N VAL A 197 3.79 3.41 -5.05
CA VAL A 197 4.39 4.75 -5.13
C VAL A 197 3.34 5.82 -5.41
N ALA A 198 2.43 5.58 -6.36
CA ALA A 198 1.35 6.51 -6.68
C ALA A 198 0.42 6.73 -5.47
N SER A 199 0.09 5.66 -4.74
CA SER A 199 -0.69 5.69 -3.51
C SER A 199 -0.02 6.56 -2.44
N LEU A 200 1.27 6.36 -2.19
CA LEU A 200 2.04 7.18 -1.26
C LEU A 200 2.01 8.66 -1.65
N LEU A 201 2.19 8.99 -2.93
CA LEU A 201 2.14 10.36 -3.42
C LEU A 201 0.76 10.98 -3.23
N MET A 202 -0.30 10.26 -3.55
CA MET A 202 -1.69 10.73 -3.34
C MET A 202 -2.00 10.94 -1.86
N MET A 203 -1.62 10.01 -0.99
CA MET A 203 -1.79 10.12 0.47
C MET A 203 -1.05 11.34 1.02
N THR A 204 0.21 11.53 0.60
CA THR A 204 1.04 12.65 1.03
C THR A 204 0.48 13.99 0.55
N ALA A 205 -0.02 14.06 -0.68
CA ALA A 205 -0.69 15.23 -1.23
C ALA A 205 -1.96 15.58 -0.44
N MET A 206 -2.79 14.59 -0.13
CA MET A 206 -4.00 14.78 0.68
C MET A 206 -3.67 15.26 2.11
N TYR A 207 -2.62 14.70 2.71
CA TYR A 207 -2.12 15.16 4.01
C TYR A 207 -1.64 16.60 3.97
N ALA A 208 -0.87 16.97 2.94
CA ALA A 208 -0.38 18.35 2.77
C ALA A 208 -1.52 19.36 2.59
N LEU A 209 -2.57 18.99 1.85
CA LEU A 209 -3.77 19.80 1.68
C LEU A 209 -4.55 19.98 2.98
N ASP A 210 -4.70 18.92 3.75
CA ASP A 210 -5.35 18.99 5.08
C ASP A 210 -4.59 19.91 6.03
N ARG A 211 -3.27 19.77 6.08
CA ARG A 211 -2.42 20.60 6.94
C ARG A 211 -2.50 22.08 6.60
N ARG A 212 -2.56 22.42 5.30
CA ARG A 212 -2.73 23.82 4.85
C ARG A 212 -4.05 24.40 5.32
N LYS A 213 -5.12 23.61 5.32
CA LYS A 213 -6.45 24.03 5.76
C LYS A 213 -6.51 24.29 7.28
N TYR A 214 -5.83 23.46 8.08
CA TYR A 214 -5.72 23.67 9.54
C TYR A 214 -4.90 24.93 9.89
N ARG A 215 -3.81 25.22 9.17
CA ARG A 215 -3.03 26.46 9.39
C ARG A 215 -3.81 27.73 9.03
N ARG A 216 -4.67 27.69 8.02
CA ARG A 216 -5.48 28.86 7.62
C ARG A 216 -6.73 29.05 8.48
N GLY A 217 -7.24 28.03 9.13
CA GLY A 217 -8.41 28.12 10.01
C GLY A 217 -8.09 28.46 11.47
N GLY A 218 -6.82 28.50 11.86
CA GLY A 218 -6.36 28.92 13.18
C GLY A 218 -6.01 30.40 13.31
N ASP A 219 -6.12 31.17 12.22
CA ASP A 219 -5.89 32.63 12.19
C ASP A 219 -7.21 33.44 12.15
N THR A 220 -8.35 32.81 12.45
CA THR A 220 -9.65 33.44 12.67
C THR A 220 -10.20 33.04 14.03
#